data_0e86148f8ae87dad0a6b1faf9d0c6c5d
#
_entry.id   0e86148f8ae87dad0a6b1faf9d0c6c5d
#
_cell.length_a   1.000
_cell.length_b   1.000
_cell.length_c   1.000
_cell.angle_alpha   90.00
_cell.angle_beta   90.00
_cell.angle_gamma   90.00
#
_symmetry.space_group_name_H-M   'P 1'
#
loop_
_entity.id
_entity.type
_entity.pdbx_description
1 polymer ?
#
loop_
_entity_poly.entity_id
_entity_poly.type
_entity_poly.pdbx_seq_one_letter_code
_entity_poly.pdbx_strand_id
1 'polypeptide(L)'
;MKKYFMIVVAAILATFLFMAFSRIKQQESLSGSYVVLGWNDLGMHCANKTFAKMCILPPYNNQFSHVIKVGDANTLPVVQSAGSGFYVTYEIPGNTYSVGKTDFWTYASQLFGTTISPNIGLTGMGMTGTMLDSLNYFYAYGIPITPYTDVNLTTESPFQLAMLKAYDAGNTLLATTQNTIPVSNEINCVSSGCHTSEQDILDEHDQLPAFNNPPVFCATCHADPALGMPGNGTTVSFSQAIHQTHGSLTNNCYKCHPGPNTQCLRGYMKIIGKTCTDCHGSVSNVGNTIESGRIPWVNEPQCSSCHDANHSENPGKLYKLSKGHSGLFCEACHNSTHAEVTSENANDNLQNLTLQGYAGPLKKCEVCHGYIPAGPGPHGYNPVGIIPISGNIPTSSEILPNYPNPFAFMTNIPYMIKDEGPVKLDVFDLSGNKITTLIDARLKAGEYKAELYANKLSAGTYICRLSTNGLNYHRKILVVK
;
A
#
# COMPACT_ATOMS: atom_id res chain seq x y z
N MET A 1 -23.89 3.47 49.05
CA MET A 1 -22.71 2.79 48.44
C MET A 1 -22.86 2.60 46.92
N LYS A 2 -23.95 2.06 46.36
CA LYS A 2 -24.07 1.85 44.88
C LYS A 2 -23.95 3.13 44.00
N LYS A 3 -24.46 4.28 44.46
CA LYS A 3 -24.38 5.56 43.69
C LYS A 3 -22.94 6.11 43.58
N TYR A 4 -22.13 5.97 44.63
CA TYR A 4 -20.72 6.41 44.60
C TYR A 4 -19.85 5.49 43.77
N PHE A 5 -20.15 4.19 43.73
CA PHE A 5 -19.43 3.23 42.89
C PHE A 5 -19.65 3.51 41.40
N MET A 6 -20.87 3.83 40.96
CA MET A 6 -21.18 4.21 39.58
C MET A 6 -20.51 5.52 39.16
N ILE A 7 -20.39 6.51 40.07
CA ILE A 7 -19.71 7.78 39.75
C ILE A 7 -18.19 7.57 39.58
N VAL A 8 -17.59 6.74 40.42
CA VAL A 8 -16.15 6.42 40.34
C VAL A 8 -15.83 5.62 39.07
N VAL A 9 -16.69 4.65 38.69
CA VAL A 9 -16.51 3.88 37.44
C VAL A 9 -16.72 4.78 36.23
N ALA A 10 -17.66 5.67 36.22
CA ALA A 10 -17.87 6.64 35.13
C ALA A 10 -16.70 7.64 35.01
N ALA A 11 -16.12 8.08 36.13
CA ALA A 11 -14.96 8.97 36.14
C ALA A 11 -13.68 8.24 35.64
N ILE A 12 -13.50 6.96 35.99
CA ILE A 12 -12.38 6.14 35.49
C ILE A 12 -12.54 5.85 33.99
N LEU A 13 -13.76 5.53 33.52
CA LEU A 13 -14.02 5.38 32.09
C LEU A 13 -13.79 6.68 31.30
N ALA A 14 -14.23 7.83 31.85
CA ALA A 14 -14.01 9.13 31.25
C ALA A 14 -12.51 9.51 31.18
N THR A 15 -11.71 9.18 32.22
CA THR A 15 -10.26 9.39 32.19
C THR A 15 -9.56 8.44 31.24
N PHE A 16 -9.98 7.18 31.10
CA PHE A 16 -9.46 6.27 30.08
C PHE A 16 -9.84 6.69 28.65
N LEU A 17 -11.05 7.16 28.43
CA LEU A 17 -11.47 7.76 27.15
C LEU A 17 -10.66 9.03 26.84
N PHE A 18 -10.45 9.89 27.82
CA PHE A 18 -9.65 11.12 27.66
C PHE A 18 -8.18 10.82 27.42
N MET A 19 -7.59 9.78 28.05
CA MET A 19 -6.23 9.32 27.76
C MET A 19 -6.11 8.59 26.43
N ALA A 20 -7.16 7.93 25.95
CA ALA A 20 -7.21 7.36 24.60
C ALA A 20 -7.30 8.46 23.54
N PHE A 21 -8.09 9.52 23.78
CA PHE A 21 -8.16 10.69 22.91
C PHE A 21 -6.91 11.58 22.97
N SER A 22 -6.22 11.68 24.10
CA SER A 22 -4.99 12.47 24.22
C SER A 22 -3.75 11.76 23.65
N ARG A 23 -3.85 10.48 23.26
CA ARG A 23 -2.80 9.79 22.50
C ARG A 23 -2.91 9.93 20.98
N ILE A 24 -4.01 10.48 20.47
CA ILE A 24 -3.97 11.16 19.18
C ILE A 24 -3.43 12.58 19.48
N LYS A 25 -2.21 12.66 19.95
CA LYS A 25 -1.41 13.85 19.70
C LYS A 25 -1.42 13.97 18.18
N GLN A 26 -2.19 14.91 17.70
CA GLN A 26 -1.99 15.57 16.44
C GLN A 26 -0.48 15.63 16.26
N GLN A 27 0.06 14.77 15.39
CA GLN A 27 1.43 14.92 14.93
C GLN A 27 1.41 16.34 14.38
N GLU A 28 2.02 17.27 15.13
CA GLU A 28 2.26 18.61 14.63
C GLU A 28 2.86 18.34 13.25
N SER A 29 2.14 18.73 12.22
CA SER A 29 2.74 18.87 10.93
C SER A 29 3.91 19.81 11.22
N LEU A 30 5.11 19.23 11.34
CA LEU A 30 6.28 20.01 11.14
C LEU A 30 5.99 20.64 9.79
N SER A 31 5.56 21.90 9.79
CA SER A 31 5.49 22.74 8.58
C SER A 31 6.94 22.94 8.18
N GLY A 32 7.59 21.79 7.98
CA GLY A 32 8.99 21.67 7.74
C GLY A 32 9.19 21.70 6.24
N SER A 33 10.28 22.24 5.86
CA SER A 33 10.82 22.25 4.53
C SER A 33 11.00 20.87 3.90
N TYR A 34 10.52 19.76 4.54
CA TYR A 34 10.75 18.39 4.09
C TYR A 34 9.52 17.48 4.24
N VAL A 35 9.40 16.51 3.34
CA VAL A 35 8.41 15.42 3.36
C VAL A 35 9.14 14.08 3.21
N VAL A 36 8.69 13.07 3.93
CA VAL A 36 9.11 11.68 3.75
C VAL A 36 7.96 10.90 3.16
N LEU A 37 8.22 10.17 2.09
CA LEU A 37 7.29 9.18 1.53
C LEU A 37 7.89 7.80 1.75
N GLY A 38 7.13 6.89 2.37
CA GLY A 38 7.52 5.51 2.60
C GLY A 38 6.62 4.55 1.83
N TRP A 39 7.15 3.41 1.41
CA TRP A 39 6.35 2.34 0.79
C TRP A 39 7.01 0.96 0.96
N ASN A 40 6.21 -0.09 0.78
CA ASN A 40 6.63 -1.47 0.68
C ASN A 40 6.51 -1.92 -0.78
N ASP A 41 7.31 -2.87 -1.26
CA ASP A 41 7.39 -3.24 -2.69
C ASP A 41 6.45 -4.37 -3.13
N LEU A 42 5.82 -5.09 -2.21
CA LEU A 42 5.03 -6.28 -2.57
C LEU A 42 3.56 -6.24 -2.09
N GLY A 43 3.22 -5.34 -1.18
CA GLY A 43 1.88 -5.29 -0.59
C GLY A 43 1.57 -6.44 0.38
N MET A 44 2.33 -7.54 0.37
CA MET A 44 2.32 -8.61 1.35
C MET A 44 3.59 -9.45 1.21
N HIS A 45 4.33 -9.58 2.30
CA HIS A 45 5.42 -10.53 2.44
C HIS A 45 4.94 -11.73 3.26
N CYS A 46 5.30 -12.94 2.83
CA CYS A 46 4.95 -14.15 3.53
C CYS A 46 6.21 -14.81 4.08
N ALA A 47 6.08 -15.52 5.21
CA ALA A 47 7.13 -16.32 5.80
C ALA A 47 6.57 -17.67 6.24
N ASN A 48 7.43 -18.65 6.46
CA ASN A 48 7.01 -19.85 7.16
C ASN A 48 6.56 -19.52 8.59
N LYS A 49 5.55 -20.24 9.07
CA LYS A 49 5.12 -20.15 10.46
C LYS A 49 6.15 -20.77 11.40
N THR A 50 6.71 -21.92 11.00
CA THR A 50 7.77 -22.68 11.69
C THR A 50 8.82 -23.10 10.69
N PHE A 51 10.02 -23.43 11.16
CA PHE A 51 11.16 -23.82 10.34
C PHE A 51 11.70 -25.21 10.70
N ALA A 52 11.04 -25.91 11.62
CA ALA A 52 11.52 -27.22 12.11
C ALA A 52 11.47 -28.33 11.06
N LYS A 53 10.62 -28.21 10.05
CA LYS A 53 10.46 -29.23 8.99
C LYS A 53 10.95 -28.74 7.64
N MET A 54 10.57 -27.54 7.24
CA MET A 54 10.90 -26.98 5.93
C MET A 54 11.00 -25.46 5.98
N CYS A 55 11.66 -24.91 4.97
CA CYS A 55 11.65 -23.49 4.67
C CYS A 55 11.28 -23.30 3.19
N ILE A 56 10.21 -22.54 2.96
CA ILE A 56 9.86 -21.98 1.65
C ILE A 56 10.34 -20.54 1.64
N LEU A 57 9.85 -19.71 2.59
CA LEU A 57 10.18 -18.30 2.70
C LEU A 57 10.66 -17.96 4.13
N PRO A 58 11.86 -17.40 4.28
CA PRO A 58 12.36 -16.88 5.55
C PRO A 58 11.64 -15.57 5.94
N PRO A 59 11.76 -15.11 7.18
CA PRO A 59 11.33 -13.76 7.56
C PRO A 59 12.12 -12.72 6.77
N TYR A 60 11.44 -12.03 5.85
CA TYR A 60 12.07 -11.10 4.92
C TYR A 60 11.04 -10.06 4.50
N ASN A 61 11.34 -8.77 4.73
CA ASN A 61 10.48 -7.69 4.27
C ASN A 61 11.32 -6.49 3.84
N ASN A 62 10.76 -5.64 3.02
CA ASN A 62 11.46 -4.49 2.44
C ASN A 62 10.76 -3.19 2.83
N GLN A 63 11.55 -2.14 2.96
CA GLN A 63 11.07 -0.79 3.21
C GLN A 63 11.83 0.18 2.34
N PHE A 64 11.11 1.12 1.74
CA PHE A 64 11.66 2.17 0.86
C PHE A 64 11.20 3.55 1.31
N SER A 65 11.97 4.57 0.92
CA SER A 65 11.64 5.95 1.23
C SER A 65 12.21 6.94 0.23
N HIS A 66 11.45 8.01 -0.03
CA HIS A 66 11.95 9.28 -0.57
C HIS A 66 11.94 10.34 0.53
N VAL A 67 12.97 11.18 0.54
CA VAL A 67 13.01 12.42 1.31
C VAL A 67 12.97 13.57 0.32
N ILE A 68 12.02 14.47 0.48
CA ILE A 68 11.77 15.57 -0.46
C ILE A 68 11.86 16.89 0.30
N LYS A 69 12.77 17.77 -0.12
CA LYS A 69 12.74 19.17 0.30
C LYS A 69 11.59 19.85 -0.40
N VAL A 70 10.69 20.43 0.38
CA VAL A 70 9.50 21.11 -0.15
C VAL A 70 9.93 22.36 -0.94
N GLY A 71 9.32 22.55 -2.09
CA GLY A 71 9.49 23.74 -2.91
C GLY A 71 8.69 24.94 -2.40
N ASP A 72 8.81 26.05 -3.10
CA ASP A 72 8.03 27.25 -2.90
C ASP A 72 7.70 27.91 -4.26
N ALA A 73 7.08 29.09 -4.26
CA ALA A 73 6.69 29.78 -5.50
C ALA A 73 7.89 30.07 -6.46
N ASN A 74 9.12 30.00 -6.00
CA ASN A 74 10.33 30.28 -6.75
C ASN A 74 11.24 29.09 -6.94
N THR A 75 11.03 27.99 -6.17
CA THR A 75 11.90 26.81 -6.17
C THR A 75 11.09 25.51 -6.32
N LEU A 76 11.55 24.61 -7.19
CA LEU A 76 10.95 23.27 -7.32
C LEU A 76 11.32 22.40 -6.12
N PRO A 77 10.48 21.38 -5.79
CA PRO A 77 10.85 20.35 -4.83
C PRO A 77 12.13 19.62 -5.26
N VAL A 78 12.93 19.21 -4.28
CA VAL A 78 14.18 18.48 -4.53
C VAL A 78 14.19 17.18 -3.76
N VAL A 79 14.30 16.05 -4.48
CA VAL A 79 14.49 14.73 -3.86
C VAL A 79 15.92 14.65 -3.32
N GLN A 80 16.04 14.30 -2.04
CA GLN A 80 17.31 14.24 -1.34
C GLN A 80 17.96 12.85 -1.49
N SER A 81 19.28 12.81 -1.43
CA SER A 81 20.09 11.59 -1.40
C SER A 81 21.05 11.60 -0.21
N ALA A 82 21.58 10.46 0.15
CA ALA A 82 22.58 10.36 1.22
C ALA A 82 23.89 11.09 0.88
N GLY A 83 24.25 11.19 -0.40
CA GLY A 83 25.39 12.00 -0.85
C GLY A 83 25.31 13.49 -0.45
N SER A 84 24.11 13.96 -0.07
CA SER A 84 23.87 15.30 0.48
C SER A 84 23.89 15.33 2.02
N GLY A 85 24.27 14.22 2.68
CA GLY A 85 24.33 14.11 4.15
C GLY A 85 23.01 13.76 4.81
N PHE A 86 21.98 13.44 4.05
CA PHE A 86 20.69 12.98 4.60
C PHE A 86 20.73 11.46 4.87
N TYR A 87 20.01 11.02 5.91
CA TYR A 87 19.77 9.62 6.17
C TYR A 87 18.35 9.38 6.71
N VAL A 88 17.86 8.16 6.58
CA VAL A 88 16.54 7.75 7.06
C VAL A 88 16.72 6.57 8.00
N THR A 89 16.05 6.62 9.15
CA THR A 89 15.92 5.46 10.04
C THR A 89 14.53 4.87 9.93
N TYR A 90 14.43 3.58 10.22
CA TYR A 90 13.15 2.88 10.33
C TYR A 90 13.04 2.16 11.68
N GLU A 91 11.84 2.03 12.16
CA GLU A 91 11.45 1.21 13.30
C GLU A 91 10.02 0.69 13.08
N ILE A 92 9.66 -0.38 13.78
CA ILE A 92 8.31 -0.96 13.73
C ILE A 92 7.71 -0.89 15.12
N PRO A 93 6.95 0.17 15.44
CA PRO A 93 6.38 0.37 16.78
C PRO A 93 5.50 -0.81 17.19
N GLY A 94 5.79 -1.40 18.35
CA GLY A 94 5.07 -2.55 18.88
C GLY A 94 5.49 -3.91 18.31
N ASN A 95 6.52 -3.94 17.45
CA ASN A 95 7.18 -5.16 16.99
C ASN A 95 8.70 -4.93 16.90
N THR A 96 9.37 -4.98 18.03
CA THR A 96 10.78 -4.57 18.18
C THR A 96 11.76 -5.72 18.11
N TYR A 97 11.29 -6.98 18.17
CA TYR A 97 12.09 -8.19 18.09
C TYR A 97 11.31 -9.30 17.39
N SER A 98 12.00 -10.34 16.90
CA SER A 98 11.40 -11.47 16.18
C SER A 98 11.77 -12.84 16.75
N VAL A 99 12.90 -12.95 17.45
CA VAL A 99 13.29 -14.17 18.17
C VAL A 99 12.24 -14.53 19.21
N GLY A 100 11.79 -15.78 19.23
CA GLY A 100 10.71 -16.24 20.11
C GLY A 100 9.29 -16.02 19.54
N LYS A 101 9.15 -15.25 18.47
CA LYS A 101 7.90 -15.14 17.67
C LYS A 101 7.90 -16.10 16.48
N THR A 102 9.09 -16.55 16.08
CA THR A 102 9.35 -17.63 15.13
C THR A 102 10.60 -18.39 15.56
N ASP A 103 10.71 -19.63 15.17
CA ASP A 103 11.88 -20.50 15.41
C ASP A 103 12.96 -20.40 14.32
N PHE A 104 12.86 -19.44 13.40
CA PHE A 104 13.77 -19.22 12.29
C PHE A 104 15.25 -19.27 12.70
N TRP A 105 15.66 -18.52 13.74
CA TRP A 105 17.05 -18.45 14.17
C TRP A 105 17.60 -19.76 14.75
N THR A 106 16.72 -20.65 15.23
CA THR A 106 17.10 -22.00 15.67
C THR A 106 17.59 -22.85 14.50
N TYR A 107 16.98 -22.69 13.33
CA TYR A 107 17.25 -23.49 12.15
C TYR A 107 18.03 -22.77 11.05
N ALA A 108 18.28 -21.49 11.19
CA ALA A 108 18.90 -20.66 10.16
C ALA A 108 20.27 -21.17 9.70
N SER A 109 21.10 -21.65 10.64
CA SER A 109 22.42 -22.19 10.31
C SER A 109 22.32 -23.46 9.46
N GLN A 110 21.37 -24.35 9.74
CA GLN A 110 21.16 -25.56 8.96
C GLN A 110 20.56 -25.24 7.57
N LEU A 111 19.63 -24.30 7.49
CA LEU A 111 18.96 -23.92 6.24
C LEU A 111 19.87 -23.14 5.29
N PHE A 112 20.67 -22.21 5.79
CA PHE A 112 21.43 -21.24 4.99
C PHE A 112 22.94 -21.40 5.08
N GLY A 113 23.43 -22.38 5.88
CA GLY A 113 24.87 -22.64 6.02
C GLY A 113 25.64 -21.53 6.75
N THR A 114 24.95 -20.59 7.41
CA THR A 114 25.56 -19.46 8.11
C THR A 114 24.85 -19.18 9.43
N THR A 115 25.60 -18.69 10.41
CA THR A 115 25.02 -18.24 11.68
C THR A 115 24.50 -16.82 11.52
N ILE A 116 23.22 -16.62 11.82
CA ILE A 116 22.55 -15.31 11.77
C ILE A 116 22.30 -14.85 13.20
N SER A 117 22.72 -13.63 13.52
CA SER A 117 22.51 -13.06 14.86
C SER A 117 21.01 -12.92 15.19
N PRO A 118 20.62 -13.07 16.49
CA PRO A 118 19.23 -12.88 16.89
C PRO A 118 18.65 -11.56 16.43
N ASN A 119 17.40 -11.58 15.91
CA ASN A 119 16.68 -10.43 15.39
C ASN A 119 17.32 -9.74 14.15
N ILE A 120 18.32 -10.37 13.54
CA ILE A 120 18.93 -9.91 12.30
C ILE A 120 18.43 -10.82 11.17
N GLY A 121 18.08 -10.23 10.04
CA GLY A 121 17.66 -10.94 8.81
C GLY A 121 18.84 -11.39 7.97
N LEU A 122 18.55 -12.09 6.89
CA LEU A 122 19.52 -12.63 5.94
C LEU A 122 20.44 -11.58 5.30
N THR A 123 20.00 -10.34 5.23
CA THR A 123 20.73 -9.21 4.64
C THR A 123 21.51 -8.38 5.67
N GLY A 124 21.44 -8.74 6.96
CA GLY A 124 22.04 -7.97 8.05
C GLY A 124 21.14 -6.87 8.63
N MET A 125 19.91 -6.70 8.12
CA MET A 125 18.96 -5.73 8.69
C MET A 125 18.29 -6.28 9.94
N GLY A 126 18.05 -5.39 10.92
CA GLY A 126 17.29 -5.67 12.14
C GLY A 126 15.84 -5.19 12.06
N MET A 127 15.14 -5.21 13.20
CA MET A 127 13.78 -4.68 13.34
C MET A 127 13.76 -3.14 13.39
N THR A 128 14.91 -2.53 13.57
CA THR A 128 15.15 -1.08 13.50
C THR A 128 16.54 -0.87 12.93
N GLY A 129 16.76 0.27 12.27
CA GLY A 129 18.07 0.58 11.70
C GLY A 129 18.08 1.84 10.85
N THR A 130 19.23 2.12 10.28
CA THR A 130 19.41 3.13 9.24
C THR A 130 19.25 2.49 7.88
N MET A 131 18.44 3.08 7.03
CA MET A 131 18.25 2.63 5.66
C MET A 131 19.53 2.87 4.83
N LEU A 132 19.80 1.97 3.91
CA LEU A 132 20.82 2.16 2.90
C LEU A 132 20.33 3.19 1.88
N ASP A 133 21.25 3.83 1.18
CA ASP A 133 20.94 4.84 0.17
C ASP A 133 21.18 4.35 -1.25
N SER A 134 20.42 4.93 -2.15
CA SER A 134 20.62 4.89 -3.59
C SER A 134 20.53 6.33 -4.12
N LEU A 135 20.64 6.53 -5.43
CA LEU A 135 20.77 7.86 -6.07
C LEU A 135 19.72 8.89 -5.55
N ASN A 136 18.48 8.49 -5.37
CA ASN A 136 17.39 9.39 -4.96
C ASN A 136 16.34 8.72 -4.05
N TYR A 137 16.67 7.62 -3.41
CA TYR A 137 15.80 6.93 -2.45
C TYR A 137 16.63 6.18 -1.41
N PHE A 138 15.98 5.82 -0.32
CA PHE A 138 16.53 5.02 0.77
C PHE A 138 15.80 3.68 0.83
N TYR A 139 16.50 2.61 1.25
CA TYR A 139 15.93 1.27 1.29
C TYR A 139 16.50 0.43 2.43
N ALA A 140 15.69 -0.51 2.90
CA ALA A 140 16.10 -1.58 3.80
C ALA A 140 15.52 -2.89 3.28
N TYR A 141 16.37 -3.81 2.85
CA TYR A 141 15.99 -5.14 2.38
C TYR A 141 16.15 -6.17 3.48
N GLY A 142 15.20 -7.09 3.61
CA GLY A 142 15.32 -8.26 4.47
C GLY A 142 15.12 -7.96 5.96
N ILE A 143 14.29 -6.99 6.30
CA ILE A 143 13.84 -6.77 7.68
C ILE A 143 13.13 -8.04 8.15
N PRO A 144 13.60 -8.69 9.24
CA PRO A 144 13.09 -10.00 9.66
C PRO A 144 11.81 -9.88 10.50
N ILE A 145 10.83 -9.12 10.01
CA ILE A 145 9.55 -8.89 10.68
C ILE A 145 8.70 -10.16 10.67
N THR A 146 7.96 -10.37 11.76
CA THR A 146 6.92 -11.39 11.88
C THR A 146 5.55 -10.73 12.06
N PRO A 147 4.44 -11.42 11.77
CA PRO A 147 3.11 -10.84 11.95
C PRO A 147 2.69 -10.72 13.42
N TYR A 148 3.53 -11.07 14.37
CA TYR A 148 3.25 -10.99 15.80
C TYR A 148 3.82 -9.72 16.41
N THR A 149 3.02 -9.07 17.27
CA THR A 149 3.46 -7.89 18.02
C THR A 149 4.16 -8.29 19.31
N ASP A 150 4.80 -7.33 19.98
CA ASP A 150 5.49 -7.57 21.27
C ASP A 150 4.52 -7.97 22.39
N VAL A 151 3.25 -7.61 22.25
CA VAL A 151 2.20 -7.87 23.26
C VAL A 151 1.26 -9.02 22.88
N ASN A 152 1.28 -9.49 21.63
CA ASN A 152 0.46 -10.60 21.16
C ASN A 152 1.29 -11.54 20.26
N LEU A 153 1.67 -12.68 20.81
CA LEU A 153 2.51 -13.67 20.15
C LEU A 153 1.71 -14.79 19.46
N THR A 154 0.39 -14.74 19.52
CA THR A 154 -0.47 -15.83 19.06
C THR A 154 -1.42 -15.42 17.93
N THR A 155 -1.81 -14.16 17.91
CA THR A 155 -2.73 -13.62 16.89
C THR A 155 -1.93 -12.74 15.94
N GLU A 156 -2.07 -12.99 14.66
CA GLU A 156 -1.40 -12.21 13.61
C GLU A 156 -1.95 -10.78 13.53
N SER A 157 -1.04 -9.83 13.38
CA SER A 157 -1.27 -8.44 13.01
C SER A 157 -0.53 -8.18 11.69
N PRO A 158 -1.11 -8.54 10.54
CA PRO A 158 -0.37 -8.60 9.28
C PRO A 158 -0.07 -7.23 8.67
N PHE A 159 -0.83 -6.20 9.00
CA PHE A 159 -0.71 -4.86 8.41
C PHE A 159 -0.09 -3.87 9.38
N GLN A 160 1.12 -4.17 9.86
CA GLN A 160 1.85 -3.32 10.80
C GLN A 160 2.36 -2.05 10.11
N LEU A 161 2.70 -1.06 10.91
CA LEU A 161 3.23 0.22 10.44
C LEU A 161 4.73 0.30 10.69
N ALA A 162 5.50 0.64 9.66
CA ALA A 162 6.84 1.15 9.82
C ALA A 162 6.78 2.66 10.09
N MET A 163 7.58 3.15 11.03
CA MET A 163 7.84 4.56 11.27
C MET A 163 9.17 4.91 10.62
N LEU A 164 9.15 5.85 9.70
CA LEU A 164 10.34 6.38 9.02
C LEU A 164 10.64 7.78 9.51
N LYS A 165 11.91 8.05 9.78
CA LYS A 165 12.40 9.34 10.28
C LYS A 165 13.58 9.79 9.43
N ALA A 166 13.48 10.96 8.79
CA ALA A 166 14.55 11.55 8.00
C ALA A 166 15.31 12.58 8.82
N TYR A 167 16.62 12.57 8.67
CA TYR A 167 17.55 13.45 9.38
C TYR A 167 18.52 14.11 8.39
N ASP A 168 19.04 15.27 8.78
CA ASP A 168 20.19 15.90 8.13
C ASP A 168 21.54 15.40 8.72
N ALA A 169 22.64 15.84 8.16
CA ALA A 169 23.99 15.52 8.62
C ALA A 169 24.29 15.95 10.06
N GLY A 170 23.54 16.90 10.59
CA GLY A 170 23.62 17.37 11.97
C GLY A 170 22.75 16.58 12.95
N ASN A 171 22.13 15.48 12.51
CA ASN A 171 21.16 14.67 13.28
C ASN A 171 19.88 15.45 13.64
N THR A 172 19.52 16.49 12.90
CA THR A 172 18.25 17.18 13.09
C THR A 172 17.15 16.38 12.43
N LEU A 173 16.09 16.06 13.19
CA LEU A 173 14.89 15.40 12.64
C LEU A 173 14.18 16.40 11.71
N LEU A 174 14.03 16.02 10.44
CA LEU A 174 13.45 16.86 9.38
C LEU A 174 11.97 16.55 9.13
N ALA A 175 11.63 15.26 9.04
CA ALA A 175 10.26 14.80 8.78
C ALA A 175 10.11 13.34 9.18
N THR A 176 8.85 12.94 9.37
CA THR A 176 8.47 11.55 9.69
C THR A 176 7.30 11.12 8.83
N THR A 177 7.18 9.81 8.58
CA THR A 177 5.99 9.20 7.98
C THR A 177 5.76 7.81 8.56
N GLN A 178 4.54 7.30 8.37
CA GLN A 178 4.20 5.91 8.63
C GLN A 178 3.57 5.30 7.39
N ASN A 179 4.02 4.12 7.01
CA ASN A 179 3.40 3.31 5.96
C ASN A 179 3.31 1.86 6.38
N THR A 180 2.45 1.09 5.73
CA THR A 180 2.28 -0.33 6.03
C THR A 180 3.54 -1.10 5.63
N ILE A 181 4.00 -1.98 6.55
CA ILE A 181 4.99 -3.02 6.31
C ILE A 181 4.30 -4.38 6.53
N PRO A 182 3.66 -4.93 5.48
CA PRO A 182 2.77 -6.07 5.62
C PRO A 182 3.53 -7.38 5.66
N VAL A 183 3.14 -8.27 6.59
CA VAL A 183 3.74 -9.61 6.73
C VAL A 183 2.70 -10.62 7.21
N SER A 184 2.75 -11.84 6.69
CA SER A 184 1.90 -12.97 7.09
C SER A 184 2.74 -14.23 7.26
N ASN A 185 2.32 -15.11 8.18
CA ASN A 185 2.85 -16.48 8.25
C ASN A 185 2.14 -17.43 7.29
N GLU A 186 1.26 -16.93 6.47
CA GLU A 186 0.40 -17.77 5.65
C GLU A 186 1.09 -18.30 4.41
N ILE A 187 1.81 -19.41 4.60
CA ILE A 187 1.95 -20.43 3.58
C ILE A 187 0.93 -21.51 3.99
N ASN A 188 -0.26 -21.45 3.41
CA ASN A 188 -1.45 -22.11 3.95
C ASN A 188 -1.58 -23.59 3.63
N CYS A 189 -0.52 -24.30 3.24
CA CYS A 189 -0.59 -25.72 2.88
C CYS A 189 -1.29 -26.59 3.96
N VAL A 190 -1.01 -26.32 5.22
CA VAL A 190 -1.60 -27.03 6.37
C VAL A 190 -2.85 -26.32 6.89
N SER A 191 -2.79 -25.02 7.12
CA SER A 191 -3.88 -24.26 7.75
C SER A 191 -5.15 -24.19 6.88
N SER A 192 -5.04 -24.36 5.57
CA SER A 192 -6.18 -24.49 4.65
C SER A 192 -6.86 -25.87 4.70
N GLY A 193 -6.31 -26.83 5.45
CA GLY A 193 -6.82 -28.18 5.60
C GLY A 193 -6.53 -29.11 4.41
N CYS A 194 -5.59 -28.75 3.52
CA CYS A 194 -5.19 -29.58 2.39
C CYS A 194 -4.15 -30.63 2.79
N HIS A 195 -3.18 -30.23 3.62
CA HIS A 195 -2.20 -31.13 4.23
C HIS A 195 -2.41 -31.21 5.73
N THR A 196 -2.09 -32.35 6.34
CA THR A 196 -2.30 -32.58 7.78
C THR A 196 -1.17 -31.99 8.62
N SER A 197 0.02 -31.82 8.02
CA SER A 197 1.22 -31.28 8.66
C SER A 197 2.26 -30.90 7.60
N GLU A 198 3.31 -30.18 8.02
CA GLU A 198 4.49 -29.93 7.18
C GLU A 198 5.24 -31.24 6.84
N GLN A 199 5.18 -32.25 7.71
CA GLN A 199 5.75 -33.56 7.44
C GLN A 199 4.99 -34.27 6.30
N ASP A 200 3.66 -34.20 6.29
CA ASP A 200 2.80 -34.71 5.23
C ASP A 200 3.20 -34.14 3.84
N ILE A 201 3.54 -32.86 3.78
CA ILE A 201 4.06 -32.22 2.56
C ILE A 201 5.40 -32.84 2.12
N LEU A 202 6.29 -33.13 3.07
CA LEU A 202 7.57 -33.76 2.77
C LEU A 202 7.42 -35.24 2.36
N ASP A 203 6.42 -35.92 2.91
CA ASP A 203 6.13 -37.34 2.63
C ASP A 203 5.54 -37.51 1.22
N GLU A 204 4.94 -36.50 0.63
CA GLU A 204 4.46 -36.51 -0.77
C GLU A 204 5.63 -36.47 -1.79
N HIS A 205 6.84 -36.14 -1.37
CA HIS A 205 8.03 -36.27 -2.22
C HIS A 205 8.52 -37.72 -2.19
N ASP A 206 8.97 -38.23 -3.32
CA ASP A 206 9.66 -39.50 -3.41
C ASP A 206 10.84 -39.51 -2.43
N GLN A 207 10.82 -40.39 -1.45
CA GLN A 207 11.73 -40.54 -0.31
C GLN A 207 13.21 -40.18 -0.59
N LEU A 208 13.47 -38.92 -0.85
CA LEU A 208 14.82 -38.41 -1.10
C LEU A 208 15.59 -38.39 0.23
N PRO A 209 16.88 -38.79 0.26
CA PRO A 209 17.69 -38.78 1.48
C PRO A 209 17.73 -37.43 2.21
N ALA A 210 17.56 -36.32 1.46
CA ALA A 210 17.49 -34.97 2.03
C ALA A 210 16.33 -34.78 3.02
N PHE A 211 15.20 -35.50 2.84
CA PHE A 211 14.03 -35.39 3.71
C PHE A 211 14.15 -36.17 5.02
N ASN A 212 15.17 -37.01 5.17
CA ASN A 212 15.43 -37.74 6.40
C ASN A 212 16.11 -36.86 7.48
N ASN A 213 16.53 -35.65 7.15
CA ASN A 213 17.20 -34.73 8.07
C ASN A 213 16.62 -33.30 7.96
N PRO A 214 15.38 -33.06 8.41
CA PRO A 214 14.78 -31.72 8.38
C PRO A 214 15.56 -30.75 9.29
N PRO A 215 15.45 -29.42 9.03
CA PRO A 215 14.59 -28.78 8.05
C PRO A 215 15.12 -28.85 6.61
N VAL A 216 14.20 -28.94 5.66
CA VAL A 216 14.50 -28.94 4.22
C VAL A 216 14.29 -27.52 3.66
N PHE A 217 15.28 -26.98 2.96
CA PHE A 217 15.14 -25.73 2.22
C PHE A 217 14.71 -26.03 0.79
N CYS A 218 13.46 -25.72 0.43
CA CYS A 218 12.87 -26.08 -0.87
C CYS A 218 13.67 -25.49 -2.06
N ALA A 219 14.18 -24.27 -1.89
CA ALA A 219 14.95 -23.58 -2.91
C ALA A 219 16.34 -24.20 -3.19
N THR A 220 16.79 -25.17 -2.40
CA THR A 220 18.01 -25.93 -2.70
C THR A 220 17.85 -26.78 -3.96
N CYS A 221 16.65 -27.32 -4.20
CA CYS A 221 16.35 -28.15 -5.36
C CYS A 221 15.52 -27.39 -6.42
N HIS A 222 14.55 -26.62 -6.00
CA HIS A 222 13.66 -25.88 -6.88
C HIS A 222 14.17 -24.43 -7.04
N ALA A 223 14.36 -23.98 -8.28
CA ALA A 223 14.66 -22.57 -8.51
C ALA A 223 13.58 -21.66 -7.89
N ASP A 224 14.01 -20.65 -7.15
CA ASP A 224 13.14 -19.65 -6.55
C ASP A 224 13.67 -18.24 -6.82
N PRO A 225 13.14 -17.56 -7.84
CA PRO A 225 13.59 -16.21 -8.20
C PRO A 225 13.33 -15.16 -7.11
N ALA A 226 12.34 -15.36 -6.23
CA ALA A 226 12.08 -14.45 -5.11
C ALA A 226 13.24 -14.43 -4.11
N LEU A 227 13.89 -15.58 -3.93
CA LEU A 227 15.04 -15.75 -3.05
C LEU A 227 16.39 -15.63 -3.81
N GLY A 228 16.36 -15.42 -5.13
CA GLY A 228 17.55 -15.42 -5.97
C GLY A 228 18.24 -16.79 -6.04
N MET A 229 17.53 -17.89 -5.76
CA MET A 229 18.08 -19.23 -5.71
C MET A 229 17.90 -19.96 -7.04
N PRO A 230 18.99 -20.52 -7.63
CA PRO A 230 18.94 -21.20 -8.93
C PRO A 230 18.36 -22.62 -8.88
N GLY A 231 18.16 -23.19 -7.68
CA GLY A 231 17.85 -24.59 -7.52
C GLY A 231 19.01 -25.52 -7.94
N ASN A 232 18.69 -26.81 -8.19
CA ASN A 232 19.69 -27.78 -8.61
C ASN A 232 19.86 -27.91 -10.14
N GLY A 233 19.10 -27.10 -10.91
CA GLY A 233 19.14 -27.06 -12.38
C GLY A 233 18.47 -28.24 -13.09
N THR A 234 17.92 -29.24 -12.37
CA THR A 234 17.24 -30.42 -12.93
C THR A 234 15.77 -30.49 -12.58
N THR A 235 15.33 -29.84 -11.52
CA THR A 235 13.93 -29.76 -11.10
C THR A 235 13.30 -28.46 -11.63
N VAL A 236 11.98 -28.52 -11.84
CA VAL A 236 11.20 -27.31 -12.18
C VAL A 236 11.23 -26.31 -11.02
N SER A 237 10.99 -25.04 -11.31
CA SER A 237 10.94 -24.00 -10.25
C SER A 237 9.88 -24.34 -9.20
N PHE A 238 10.07 -23.84 -7.97
CA PHE A 238 9.12 -24.09 -6.87
C PHE A 238 7.71 -23.63 -7.23
N SER A 239 7.58 -22.45 -7.79
CA SER A 239 6.29 -21.92 -8.23
C SER A 239 5.64 -22.78 -9.32
N GLN A 240 6.40 -23.29 -10.30
CA GLN A 240 5.88 -24.22 -11.32
C GLN A 240 5.36 -25.51 -10.68
N ALA A 241 6.18 -26.16 -9.84
CA ALA A 241 5.81 -27.40 -9.18
C ALA A 241 4.48 -27.28 -8.41
N ILE A 242 4.35 -26.26 -7.58
CA ILE A 242 3.14 -26.05 -6.76
C ILE A 242 1.91 -25.76 -7.63
N HIS A 243 2.00 -24.85 -8.61
CA HIS A 243 0.84 -24.48 -9.42
C HIS A 243 0.40 -25.59 -10.38
N GLN A 244 1.31 -26.36 -10.93
CA GLN A 244 0.96 -27.51 -11.79
C GLN A 244 0.31 -28.63 -10.98
N THR A 245 0.88 -29.00 -9.84
CA THR A 245 0.35 -30.08 -8.98
C THR A 245 -1.06 -29.74 -8.46
N HIS A 246 -1.30 -28.49 -8.06
CA HIS A 246 -2.56 -28.08 -7.43
C HIS A 246 -3.57 -27.44 -8.38
N GLY A 247 -3.20 -27.21 -9.63
CA GLY A 247 -4.01 -26.45 -10.60
C GLY A 247 -5.38 -27.04 -10.90
N SER A 248 -5.52 -28.38 -10.79
CA SER A 248 -6.81 -29.07 -10.96
C SER A 248 -7.66 -29.12 -9.68
N LEU A 249 -7.07 -28.84 -8.51
CA LEU A 249 -7.72 -29.01 -7.20
C LEU A 249 -8.49 -27.79 -6.75
N THR A 250 -8.02 -26.58 -7.10
CA THR A 250 -8.65 -25.35 -6.66
C THR A 250 -8.30 -24.16 -7.55
N ASN A 251 -9.23 -23.21 -7.65
CA ASN A 251 -8.97 -21.85 -8.17
C ASN A 251 -9.05 -20.78 -7.09
N ASN A 252 -9.16 -21.17 -5.81
CA ASN A 252 -9.12 -20.24 -4.71
C ASN A 252 -7.67 -20.03 -4.27
N CYS A 253 -7.07 -18.94 -4.75
CA CYS A 253 -5.68 -18.56 -4.46
C CYS A 253 -5.40 -18.42 -2.96
N TYR A 254 -6.39 -17.99 -2.17
CA TYR A 254 -6.27 -17.83 -0.73
C TYR A 254 -6.22 -19.16 0.06
N LYS A 255 -6.30 -20.31 -0.60
CA LYS A 255 -5.97 -21.58 0.05
C LYS A 255 -4.47 -21.80 0.23
N CYS A 256 -3.63 -21.10 -0.54
CA CYS A 256 -2.18 -21.23 -0.52
C CYS A 256 -1.46 -19.92 -0.23
N HIS A 257 -1.87 -18.85 -0.90
CA HIS A 257 -1.38 -17.48 -0.65
C HIS A 257 -2.07 -16.91 0.59
N PRO A 258 -1.66 -15.73 1.13
CA PRO A 258 -2.12 -15.29 2.43
C PRO A 258 -3.62 -15.52 2.58
N GLY A 259 -3.96 -16.35 3.53
CA GLY A 259 -5.23 -17.05 3.64
C GLY A 259 -6.46 -16.21 3.88
N PRO A 260 -7.57 -16.82 4.30
CA PRO A 260 -8.86 -16.13 4.32
C PRO A 260 -8.89 -14.91 5.23
N ASN A 261 -8.02 -14.86 6.24
CA ASN A 261 -8.00 -13.77 7.21
C ASN A 261 -7.08 -12.60 6.81
N THR A 262 -6.03 -12.86 6.04
CA THR A 262 -4.97 -11.88 5.79
C THR A 262 -5.00 -11.30 4.38
N GLN A 263 -5.76 -11.76 3.49
CA GLN A 263 -5.90 -11.42 2.06
C GLN A 263 -4.97 -10.31 1.54
N CYS A 264 -4.03 -10.67 0.64
CA CYS A 264 -3.09 -9.70 0.09
C CYS A 264 -3.77 -8.65 -0.82
N LEU A 265 -4.73 -9.06 -1.64
CA LEU A 265 -5.47 -8.14 -2.51
C LEU A 265 -6.50 -7.36 -1.69
N ARG A 266 -6.23 -6.08 -1.45
CA ARG A 266 -7.04 -5.19 -0.60
C ARG A 266 -7.05 -3.74 -1.08
N GLY A 267 -6.32 -3.46 -2.17
CA GLY A 267 -6.22 -2.15 -2.79
C GLY A 267 -7.40 -1.77 -3.66
N TYR A 268 -7.25 -0.67 -4.38
CA TYR A 268 -8.30 -0.09 -5.21
C TYR A 268 -8.84 -1.07 -6.27
N MET A 269 -8.00 -1.96 -6.81
CA MET A 269 -8.44 -2.96 -7.78
C MET A 269 -9.51 -3.90 -7.20
N LYS A 270 -9.32 -4.35 -5.94
CA LYS A 270 -10.36 -5.14 -5.24
C LYS A 270 -11.65 -4.35 -5.03
N ILE A 271 -11.55 -3.09 -4.63
CA ILE A 271 -12.71 -2.21 -4.38
C ILE A 271 -13.60 -2.09 -5.64
N ILE A 272 -12.99 -2.08 -6.82
CA ILE A 272 -13.71 -2.04 -8.10
C ILE A 272 -14.08 -3.43 -8.63
N GLY A 273 -13.93 -4.49 -7.80
CA GLY A 273 -14.40 -5.84 -8.09
C GLY A 273 -13.41 -6.74 -8.84
N LYS A 274 -12.13 -6.38 -8.92
CA LYS A 274 -11.09 -7.24 -9.49
C LYS A 274 -10.68 -8.34 -8.49
N THR A 275 -10.30 -9.47 -9.01
CA THR A 275 -9.87 -10.67 -8.29
C THR A 275 -8.45 -11.08 -8.72
N CYS A 276 -7.84 -12.00 -8.01
CA CYS A 276 -6.52 -12.53 -8.37
C CYS A 276 -6.47 -13.03 -9.82
N THR A 277 -7.52 -13.70 -10.26
CA THR A 277 -7.60 -14.33 -11.58
C THR A 277 -7.77 -13.34 -12.74
N ASP A 278 -8.20 -12.10 -12.48
CA ASP A 278 -8.29 -11.06 -13.51
C ASP A 278 -6.90 -10.65 -14.03
N CYS A 279 -5.87 -10.77 -13.18
CA CYS A 279 -4.49 -10.42 -13.53
C CYS A 279 -3.63 -11.67 -13.75
N HIS A 280 -3.72 -12.68 -12.87
CA HIS A 280 -2.84 -13.85 -12.87
C HIS A 280 -3.42 -15.06 -13.63
N GLY A 281 -4.71 -15.05 -13.95
CA GLY A 281 -5.41 -16.22 -14.49
C GLY A 281 -5.71 -17.29 -13.42
N SER A 282 -6.16 -18.46 -13.83
CA SER A 282 -6.43 -19.59 -12.94
C SER A 282 -5.12 -20.20 -12.40
N VAL A 283 -5.19 -21.00 -11.34
CA VAL A 283 -4.02 -21.70 -10.77
C VAL A 283 -3.32 -22.55 -11.83
N SER A 284 -4.08 -23.30 -12.65
CA SER A 284 -3.52 -24.04 -13.79
C SER A 284 -2.86 -23.12 -14.83
N ASN A 285 -3.44 -21.98 -15.12
CA ASN A 285 -2.88 -21.02 -16.06
C ASN A 285 -1.53 -20.46 -15.56
N VAL A 286 -1.41 -20.17 -14.27
CA VAL A 286 -0.14 -19.75 -13.67
C VAL A 286 0.93 -20.81 -13.90
N GLY A 287 0.65 -22.10 -13.63
CA GLY A 287 1.57 -23.20 -13.88
C GLY A 287 1.98 -23.31 -15.34
N ASN A 288 1.03 -23.29 -16.27
CA ASN A 288 1.25 -23.42 -17.71
C ASN A 288 2.06 -22.24 -18.28
N THR A 289 1.86 -21.02 -17.80
CA THR A 289 2.65 -19.86 -18.25
C THR A 289 4.09 -19.95 -17.78
N ILE A 290 4.34 -20.47 -16.57
CA ILE A 290 5.70 -20.71 -16.08
C ILE A 290 6.38 -21.79 -16.90
N GLU A 291 5.73 -22.90 -17.20
CA GLU A 291 6.21 -23.95 -18.09
C GLU A 291 6.57 -23.38 -19.48
N SER A 292 5.77 -22.44 -19.97
CA SER A 292 5.99 -21.75 -21.26
C SER A 292 7.06 -20.66 -21.21
N GLY A 293 7.77 -20.51 -20.09
CA GLY A 293 8.93 -19.63 -19.95
C GLY A 293 8.70 -18.33 -19.16
N ARG A 294 7.52 -18.11 -18.57
CA ARG A 294 7.33 -17.00 -17.62
C ARG A 294 8.14 -17.25 -16.35
N ILE A 295 8.92 -16.30 -15.95
CA ILE A 295 9.70 -16.36 -14.72
C ILE A 295 8.96 -15.55 -13.64
N PRO A 296 8.43 -16.20 -12.57
CA PRO A 296 7.83 -15.50 -11.45
C PRO A 296 8.75 -14.41 -10.89
N TRP A 297 8.19 -13.30 -10.38
CA TRP A 297 8.91 -12.13 -9.86
C TRP A 297 9.67 -11.29 -10.90
N VAL A 298 9.91 -11.85 -12.10
CA VAL A 298 10.56 -11.15 -13.21
C VAL A 298 9.53 -10.76 -14.28
N ASN A 299 8.59 -11.65 -14.58
CA ASN A 299 7.53 -11.44 -15.55
C ASN A 299 6.17 -11.49 -14.84
N GLU A 300 5.81 -10.40 -14.16
CA GLU A 300 4.53 -10.28 -13.48
C GLU A 300 3.46 -9.66 -14.39
N PRO A 301 2.15 -9.81 -14.06
CA PRO A 301 1.08 -9.18 -14.81
C PRO A 301 1.30 -7.68 -14.95
N GLN A 302 1.06 -7.16 -16.15
CA GLN A 302 1.30 -5.75 -16.47
C GLN A 302 0.02 -4.95 -16.34
N CYS A 303 0.10 -3.79 -15.68
CA CYS A 303 -1.00 -2.83 -15.58
C CYS A 303 -1.42 -2.33 -16.95
N SER A 304 -0.45 -2.20 -17.88
CA SER A 304 -0.65 -1.81 -19.28
C SER A 304 -1.52 -2.77 -20.09
N SER A 305 -1.83 -3.95 -19.58
CA SER A 305 -2.82 -4.85 -20.21
C SER A 305 -4.25 -4.31 -20.12
N CYS A 306 -4.53 -3.40 -19.19
CA CYS A 306 -5.84 -2.78 -18.98
C CYS A 306 -5.78 -1.24 -18.92
N HIS A 307 -4.65 -0.67 -18.52
CA HIS A 307 -4.43 0.77 -18.41
C HIS A 307 -3.62 1.30 -19.60
N ASP A 308 -3.85 2.56 -19.96
CA ASP A 308 -3.06 3.22 -21.00
C ASP A 308 -1.62 3.53 -20.50
N ALA A 309 -0.74 3.90 -21.43
CA ALA A 309 0.68 4.13 -21.15
C ALA A 309 0.96 5.26 -20.14
N ASN A 310 0.00 6.16 -19.88
CA ASN A 310 0.14 7.23 -18.90
C ASN A 310 -0.25 6.76 -17.49
N HIS A 311 -0.98 5.65 -17.37
CA HIS A 311 -1.55 5.13 -16.13
C HIS A 311 -1.10 3.70 -15.82
N SER A 312 0.03 3.29 -16.36
CA SER A 312 0.62 1.97 -16.17
C SER A 312 2.11 2.07 -15.80
N GLU A 313 2.74 0.91 -15.62
CA GLU A 313 4.18 0.81 -15.39
C GLU A 313 5.00 1.36 -16.57
N ASN A 314 6.24 1.73 -16.29
CA ASN A 314 7.15 2.12 -17.36
C ASN A 314 7.43 0.90 -18.28
N PRO A 315 7.53 1.11 -19.62
CA PRO A 315 7.75 0.03 -20.57
C PRO A 315 8.93 -0.89 -20.20
N GLY A 316 8.66 -2.19 -20.12
CA GLY A 316 9.65 -3.22 -19.78
C GLY A 316 10.08 -3.25 -18.30
N LYS A 317 9.35 -2.59 -17.40
CA LYS A 317 9.59 -2.62 -15.95
C LYS A 317 8.40 -3.18 -15.21
N LEU A 318 8.64 -3.71 -14.02
CA LEU A 318 7.57 -3.99 -13.08
C LEU A 318 7.04 -2.69 -12.44
N TYR A 319 5.81 -2.70 -11.96
CA TYR A 319 5.22 -1.56 -11.25
C TYR A 319 6.13 -1.07 -10.11
N LYS A 320 6.64 -1.97 -9.26
CA LYS A 320 7.56 -1.68 -8.16
C LYS A 320 8.91 -1.05 -8.58
N LEU A 321 9.26 -1.12 -9.84
CA LEU A 321 10.48 -0.52 -10.42
C LEU A 321 10.15 0.73 -11.26
N SER A 322 8.87 1.05 -11.41
CA SER A 322 8.40 2.12 -12.26
C SER A 322 8.44 3.46 -11.53
N LYS A 323 8.76 4.49 -12.29
CA LYS A 323 8.91 5.87 -11.79
C LYS A 323 8.07 6.81 -12.65
N GLY A 324 7.44 7.74 -11.97
CA GLY A 324 6.64 8.78 -12.59
C GLY A 324 7.22 10.17 -12.35
N HIS A 325 6.41 11.04 -11.81
CA HIS A 325 6.66 12.45 -11.54
C HIS A 325 8.05 12.73 -10.93
N SER A 326 8.90 13.40 -11.68
CA SER A 326 10.26 13.78 -11.24
C SER A 326 11.14 12.60 -10.77
N GLY A 327 10.87 11.38 -11.26
CA GLY A 327 11.66 10.20 -10.91
C GLY A 327 11.28 9.55 -9.58
N LEU A 328 10.17 9.93 -8.97
CA LEU A 328 9.59 9.25 -7.81
C LEU A 328 9.03 7.89 -8.22
N PHE A 329 9.16 6.89 -7.35
CA PHE A 329 8.53 5.59 -7.58
C PHE A 329 7.00 5.72 -7.55
N CYS A 330 6.32 4.98 -8.43
CA CYS A 330 4.86 4.97 -8.48
C CYS A 330 4.25 4.59 -7.12
N GLU A 331 4.85 3.61 -6.45
CA GLU A 331 4.44 3.14 -5.13
C GLU A 331 4.52 4.22 -4.04
N ALA A 332 5.42 5.20 -4.15
CA ALA A 332 5.53 6.28 -3.16
C ALA A 332 4.24 7.13 -3.06
N CYS A 333 3.48 7.23 -4.16
CA CYS A 333 2.21 7.97 -4.21
C CYS A 333 0.99 7.05 -4.19
N HIS A 334 1.10 5.84 -4.76
CA HIS A 334 -0.01 4.89 -4.97
C HIS A 334 -0.01 3.71 -4.01
N ASN A 335 1.06 3.53 -3.21
CA ASN A 335 1.35 2.33 -2.44
C ASN A 335 1.67 1.11 -3.32
N SER A 336 1.98 -0.04 -2.70
CA SER A 336 2.40 -1.26 -3.40
C SER A 336 1.26 -1.97 -4.12
N THR A 337 1.61 -2.81 -5.07
CA THR A 337 0.68 -3.74 -5.73
C THR A 337 -0.15 -4.51 -4.70
N HIS A 338 -1.42 -4.75 -4.95
CA HIS A 338 -2.45 -5.34 -4.07
C HIS A 338 -2.90 -4.45 -2.90
N ALA A 339 -2.21 -3.37 -2.63
CA ALA A 339 -2.50 -2.44 -1.55
C ALA A 339 -2.64 -0.99 -2.04
N GLU A 340 -2.89 -0.82 -3.33
CA GLU A 340 -3.00 0.50 -3.96
C GLU A 340 -4.04 1.36 -3.21
N VAL A 341 -3.66 2.56 -2.89
CA VAL A 341 -4.57 3.48 -2.22
C VAL A 341 -5.60 4.05 -3.23
N THR A 342 -6.86 4.00 -2.91
CA THR A 342 -7.41 3.68 -1.56
C THR A 342 -7.44 2.17 -1.35
N SER A 343 -7.03 1.73 -0.16
CA SER A 343 -7.13 0.33 0.27
C SER A 343 -8.28 0.15 1.27
N GLU A 344 -8.81 -1.07 1.36
CA GLU A 344 -9.76 -1.47 2.43
C GLU A 344 -9.10 -1.45 3.81
N ASN A 345 -7.77 -1.61 3.87
CA ASN A 345 -7.03 -1.53 5.12
C ASN A 345 -6.65 -0.07 5.45
N ALA A 346 -7.03 0.39 6.64
CA ALA A 346 -6.81 1.77 7.07
C ALA A 346 -5.31 2.15 7.11
N ASN A 347 -4.44 1.21 7.47
CA ASN A 347 -3.01 1.48 7.59
C ASN A 347 -2.34 1.77 6.24
N ASP A 348 -2.82 1.15 5.15
CA ASP A 348 -2.33 1.45 3.80
C ASP A 348 -2.62 2.90 3.39
N ASN A 349 -3.73 3.46 3.88
CA ASN A 349 -4.15 4.82 3.55
C ASN A 349 -3.51 5.89 4.44
N LEU A 350 -2.86 5.49 5.55
CA LEU A 350 -2.47 6.39 6.65
C LEU A 350 -1.52 7.49 6.20
N GLN A 351 -0.49 7.15 5.43
CA GLN A 351 0.49 8.12 4.92
C GLN A 351 -0.20 9.23 4.12
N ASN A 352 -0.96 8.85 3.11
CA ASN A 352 -1.59 9.80 2.22
C ASN A 352 -2.70 10.59 2.93
N LEU A 353 -3.45 9.94 3.83
CA LEU A 353 -4.43 10.63 4.69
C LEU A 353 -3.75 11.70 5.56
N THR A 354 -2.59 11.39 6.14
CA THR A 354 -1.82 12.34 6.98
C THR A 354 -1.28 13.50 6.15
N LEU A 355 -0.72 13.23 4.97
CA LEU A 355 -0.08 14.24 4.14
C LEU A 355 -1.06 15.16 3.41
N GLN A 356 -2.16 14.61 2.90
CA GLN A 356 -3.09 15.37 2.04
C GLN A 356 -4.50 15.58 2.64
N GLY A 357 -4.81 14.89 3.75
CA GLY A 357 -6.09 15.03 4.45
C GLY A 357 -7.21 14.13 3.96
N TYR A 358 -6.99 13.27 2.97
CA TYR A 358 -7.94 12.28 2.45
C TYR A 358 -7.20 11.02 1.96
N ALA A 359 -7.89 9.88 1.94
CA ALA A 359 -7.36 8.64 1.39
C ALA A 359 -7.37 8.67 -0.15
N GLY A 360 -6.42 7.96 -0.75
CA GLY A 360 -6.24 7.90 -2.21
C GLY A 360 -4.80 8.21 -2.61
N PRO A 361 -4.47 8.13 -3.91
CA PRO A 361 -3.13 8.50 -4.39
C PRO A 361 -2.74 9.90 -3.95
N LEU A 362 -1.45 10.11 -3.69
CA LEU A 362 -0.95 11.42 -3.30
C LEU A 362 -1.04 12.38 -4.49
N LYS A 363 -2.02 13.28 -4.47
CA LYS A 363 -2.29 14.24 -5.55
C LYS A 363 -2.44 15.70 -5.10
N LYS A 364 -2.28 15.96 -3.79
CA LYS A 364 -2.23 17.33 -3.26
C LYS A 364 -0.83 17.89 -3.49
N CYS A 365 -0.69 18.71 -4.52
CA CYS A 365 0.61 19.23 -4.97
C CYS A 365 1.35 20.02 -3.90
N GLU A 366 0.63 20.72 -3.02
CA GLU A 366 1.21 21.55 -1.97
C GLU A 366 2.03 20.73 -0.96
N VAL A 367 1.78 19.41 -0.86
CA VAL A 367 2.57 18.53 0.02
C VAL A 367 4.07 18.61 -0.30
N CYS A 368 4.41 18.60 -1.59
CA CYS A 368 5.81 18.66 -2.03
C CYS A 368 6.18 20.03 -2.60
N HIS A 369 5.26 20.74 -3.27
CA HIS A 369 5.56 22.01 -3.90
C HIS A 369 5.39 23.22 -2.98
N GLY A 370 4.66 23.08 -1.85
CA GLY A 370 4.31 24.23 -1.00
C GLY A 370 3.26 25.17 -1.62
N TYR A 371 2.89 24.96 -2.87
CA TYR A 371 1.90 25.72 -3.63
C TYR A 371 1.26 24.82 -4.70
N ILE A 372 0.25 25.30 -5.38
CA ILE A 372 -0.36 24.60 -6.53
C ILE A 372 0.36 25.05 -7.81
N PRO A 373 1.18 24.20 -8.46
CA PRO A 373 1.85 24.56 -9.72
C PRO A 373 0.86 24.85 -10.85
N ALA A 374 1.22 25.76 -11.74
CA ALA A 374 0.50 25.96 -12.99
C ALA A 374 0.85 24.86 -13.98
N GLY A 375 -0.16 24.20 -14.55
CA GLY A 375 0.01 23.16 -15.56
C GLY A 375 -0.34 21.76 -15.06
N PRO A 376 -0.27 20.75 -15.93
CA PRO A 376 -0.65 19.40 -15.59
C PRO A 376 0.36 18.74 -14.66
N GLY A 377 -0.14 18.10 -13.62
CA GLY A 377 0.61 17.23 -12.73
C GLY A 377 0.82 15.82 -13.31
N PRO A 378 1.17 14.83 -12.47
CA PRO A 378 1.29 13.44 -12.87
C PRO A 378 0.05 12.95 -13.61
N HIS A 379 0.23 12.11 -14.64
CA HIS A 379 -0.86 11.55 -15.47
C HIS A 379 -1.76 12.60 -16.14
N GLY A 380 -1.26 13.82 -16.36
CA GLY A 380 -2.06 14.92 -16.88
C GLY A 380 -3.08 15.48 -15.87
N TYR A 381 -2.99 15.06 -14.59
CA TYR A 381 -3.84 15.57 -13.52
C TYR A 381 -3.69 17.09 -13.38
N ASN A 382 -4.80 17.81 -13.40
CA ASN A 382 -4.79 19.23 -13.14
C ASN A 382 -5.07 19.49 -11.65
N PRO A 383 -4.08 20.00 -10.88
CA PRO A 383 -4.18 20.15 -9.43
C PRO A 383 -5.26 21.12 -8.96
N VAL A 384 -5.78 21.99 -9.82
CA VAL A 384 -6.90 22.88 -9.50
C VAL A 384 -8.27 22.19 -9.59
N GLY A 385 -8.32 20.86 -9.71
CA GLY A 385 -9.57 20.09 -9.75
C GLY A 385 -10.33 20.20 -11.08
N ILE A 386 -9.65 20.69 -12.10
CA ILE A 386 -10.23 21.05 -13.40
C ILE A 386 -9.64 20.10 -14.42
N ILE A 387 -10.34 19.01 -14.72
CA ILE A 387 -9.99 18.12 -15.83
C ILE A 387 -10.85 18.53 -17.04
N PRO A 388 -10.30 19.18 -18.07
CA PRO A 388 -11.02 19.38 -19.32
C PRO A 388 -11.31 18.02 -19.94
N ILE A 389 -12.57 17.71 -20.19
CA ILE A 389 -12.98 16.42 -20.79
C ILE A 389 -12.97 16.51 -22.32
N SER A 390 -13.16 17.71 -22.85
CA SER A 390 -13.13 17.93 -24.31
C SER A 390 -12.71 19.36 -24.68
N GLY A 391 -12.27 19.55 -25.91
CA GLY A 391 -12.00 20.88 -26.50
C GLY A 391 -13.24 21.59 -27.03
N ASN A 392 -14.44 21.03 -26.87
CA ASN A 392 -15.69 21.62 -27.32
C ASN A 392 -16.13 22.73 -26.34
N ILE A 393 -16.61 23.84 -26.89
CA ILE A 393 -17.23 24.92 -26.12
C ILE A 393 -18.70 24.57 -25.90
N PRO A 394 -19.13 24.33 -24.61
CA PRO A 394 -20.52 24.03 -24.32
C PRO A 394 -21.45 25.17 -24.63
N THR A 395 -22.66 24.85 -25.03
CA THR A 395 -23.74 25.84 -25.32
C THR A 395 -24.43 26.31 -24.03
N SER A 396 -24.30 25.58 -22.94
CA SER A 396 -24.85 25.91 -21.60
C SER A 396 -23.89 25.53 -20.50
N SER A 397 -23.98 26.18 -19.32
CA SER A 397 -23.36 25.70 -18.10
C SER A 397 -24.30 24.78 -17.38
N GLU A 398 -23.84 23.64 -16.86
CA GLU A 398 -24.65 22.69 -16.07
C GLU A 398 -23.79 21.67 -15.28
N ILE A 399 -24.41 20.97 -14.32
CA ILE A 399 -23.83 19.79 -13.69
C ILE A 399 -24.44 18.54 -14.32
N LEU A 400 -23.61 17.70 -14.92
CA LEU A 400 -24.03 16.42 -15.49
C LEU A 400 -24.23 15.35 -14.40
N PRO A 401 -24.88 14.22 -14.69
CA PRO A 401 -25.01 13.12 -13.76
C PRO A 401 -23.65 12.64 -13.26
N ASN A 402 -23.49 12.57 -11.93
CA ASN A 402 -22.29 12.00 -11.34
C ASN A 402 -22.29 10.48 -11.47
N TYR A 403 -21.11 9.88 -11.57
CA TYR A 403 -20.94 8.44 -11.72
C TYR A 403 -19.72 7.90 -10.94
N PRO A 404 -19.91 6.78 -10.20
CA PRO A 404 -21.19 6.13 -9.88
C PRO A 404 -22.12 7.00 -9.04
N ASN A 405 -23.44 6.75 -9.13
CA ASN A 405 -24.46 7.32 -8.24
C ASN A 405 -25.61 6.31 -8.10
N PRO A 406 -25.85 5.68 -6.95
CA PRO A 406 -25.17 5.90 -5.66
C PRO A 406 -23.69 5.53 -5.65
N PHE A 407 -22.93 6.06 -4.69
CA PHE A 407 -21.53 5.73 -4.48
C PHE A 407 -21.20 5.50 -3.00
N ALA A 408 -20.30 4.54 -2.75
CA ALA A 408 -19.83 4.21 -1.39
C ALA A 408 -18.49 4.88 -1.07
N PHE A 409 -17.69 5.17 -2.09
CA PHE A 409 -16.31 5.56 -1.93
C PHE A 409 -15.98 6.89 -2.62
N MET A 410 -16.17 6.97 -3.92
CA MET A 410 -15.88 8.15 -4.73
C MET A 410 -16.85 8.24 -5.90
N THR A 411 -17.16 9.46 -6.32
CA THR A 411 -17.92 9.75 -7.52
C THR A 411 -17.25 10.85 -8.34
N ASN A 412 -17.34 10.75 -9.66
CA ASN A 412 -16.99 11.81 -10.57
C ASN A 412 -18.23 12.70 -10.83
N ILE A 413 -18.04 14.01 -10.75
CA ILE A 413 -19.08 15.01 -11.01
C ILE A 413 -18.66 15.79 -12.26
N PRO A 414 -19.12 15.41 -13.47
CA PRO A 414 -18.88 16.18 -14.67
C PRO A 414 -19.72 17.46 -14.65
N TYR A 415 -19.17 18.56 -15.19
CA TYR A 415 -19.87 19.83 -15.34
C TYR A 415 -19.36 20.61 -16.55
N MET A 416 -20.20 21.47 -17.08
CA MET A 416 -19.91 22.29 -18.23
C MET A 416 -19.96 23.77 -17.88
N ILE A 417 -19.02 24.53 -18.44
CA ILE A 417 -18.92 26.00 -18.31
C ILE A 417 -19.01 26.59 -19.72
N LYS A 418 -20.06 27.39 -19.96
CA LYS A 418 -20.29 28.03 -21.27
C LYS A 418 -19.35 29.20 -21.49
N ASP A 419 -19.24 30.08 -20.48
CA ASP A 419 -18.50 31.34 -20.57
C ASP A 419 -17.41 31.40 -19.53
N GLU A 420 -16.24 31.92 -19.87
CA GLU A 420 -15.15 32.12 -18.93
C GLU A 420 -15.59 33.00 -17.76
N GLY A 421 -15.27 32.55 -16.53
CA GLY A 421 -15.64 33.27 -15.33
C GLY A 421 -15.25 32.58 -14.02
N PRO A 422 -15.63 33.19 -12.90
CA PRO A 422 -15.49 32.55 -11.60
C PRO A 422 -16.43 31.34 -11.52
N VAL A 423 -15.91 30.21 -11.05
CA VAL A 423 -16.65 28.95 -10.91
C VAL A 423 -16.45 28.42 -9.51
N LYS A 424 -17.56 28.05 -8.87
CA LYS A 424 -17.54 27.42 -7.57
C LYS A 424 -18.43 26.19 -7.57
N LEU A 425 -17.90 25.05 -7.10
CA LEU A 425 -18.61 23.79 -6.97
C LEU A 425 -18.63 23.38 -5.51
N ASP A 426 -19.75 23.53 -4.85
CA ASP A 426 -19.98 23.25 -3.43
C ASP A 426 -20.86 22.02 -3.24
N VAL A 427 -20.66 21.28 -2.15
CA VAL A 427 -21.51 20.17 -1.70
C VAL A 427 -22.19 20.57 -0.40
N PHE A 428 -23.50 20.33 -0.32
CA PHE A 428 -24.36 20.65 0.82
C PHE A 428 -25.10 19.40 1.31
N ASP A 429 -25.41 19.34 2.60
CA ASP A 429 -26.42 18.43 3.12
C ASP A 429 -27.85 18.92 2.81
N LEU A 430 -28.86 18.10 3.13
CA LEU A 430 -30.27 18.47 2.93
C LEU A 430 -30.76 19.62 3.82
N SER A 431 -30.01 19.93 4.89
CA SER A 431 -30.30 21.08 5.78
C SER A 431 -29.72 22.38 5.23
N GLY A 432 -28.99 22.32 4.11
CA GLY A 432 -28.34 23.48 3.51
C GLY A 432 -26.98 23.83 4.09
N ASN A 433 -26.42 23.01 4.98
CA ASN A 433 -25.08 23.23 5.50
C ASN A 433 -24.07 22.85 4.43
N LYS A 434 -23.10 23.73 4.20
CA LYS A 434 -22.00 23.44 3.28
C LYS A 434 -21.04 22.43 3.91
N ILE A 435 -20.85 21.32 3.23
CA ILE A 435 -19.96 20.22 3.65
C ILE A 435 -18.54 20.46 3.14
N THR A 436 -18.42 20.78 1.85
CA THR A 436 -17.11 21.01 1.22
C THR A 436 -17.25 21.88 -0.05
N THR A 437 -16.14 22.48 -0.44
CA THR A 437 -15.97 23.13 -1.75
C THR A 437 -15.04 22.26 -2.57
N LEU A 438 -15.46 21.82 -3.74
CA LEU A 438 -14.67 21.02 -4.66
C LEU A 438 -13.86 21.89 -5.62
N ILE A 439 -14.44 23.00 -6.05
CA ILE A 439 -13.84 23.96 -6.99
C ILE A 439 -14.12 25.37 -6.48
N ASP A 440 -13.10 26.22 -6.54
CA ASP A 440 -13.22 27.68 -6.36
C ASP A 440 -12.12 28.33 -7.22
N ALA A 441 -12.40 28.57 -8.49
CA ALA A 441 -11.39 29.01 -9.47
C ALA A 441 -12.03 29.78 -10.62
N ARG A 442 -11.21 30.54 -11.36
CA ARG A 442 -11.62 31.13 -12.65
C ARG A 442 -11.36 30.11 -13.76
N LEU A 443 -12.40 29.72 -14.52
CA LEU A 443 -12.31 28.74 -15.59
C LEU A 443 -12.66 29.35 -16.95
N LYS A 444 -12.05 28.79 -17.99
CA LYS A 444 -12.45 29.03 -19.38
C LYS A 444 -13.75 28.25 -19.73
N ALA A 445 -14.37 28.59 -20.83
CA ALA A 445 -15.43 27.76 -21.40
C ALA A 445 -14.89 26.35 -21.69
N GLY A 446 -15.67 25.31 -21.34
CA GLY A 446 -15.23 23.92 -21.52
C GLY A 446 -16.02 22.93 -20.68
N GLU A 447 -15.72 21.66 -20.85
CA GLU A 447 -16.23 20.54 -20.07
C GLU A 447 -15.20 20.11 -19.03
N TYR A 448 -15.65 19.85 -17.82
CA TYR A 448 -14.79 19.61 -16.65
C TYR A 448 -15.34 18.49 -15.80
N LYS A 449 -14.48 17.93 -14.93
CA LYS A 449 -14.84 16.90 -13.97
C LYS A 449 -14.24 17.21 -12.60
N ALA A 450 -15.02 17.10 -11.54
CA ALA A 450 -14.59 17.10 -10.16
C ALA A 450 -14.78 15.73 -9.51
N GLU A 451 -13.95 15.40 -8.53
CA GLU A 451 -14.08 14.17 -7.76
C GLU A 451 -14.57 14.48 -6.34
N LEU A 452 -15.51 13.66 -5.85
CA LEU A 452 -16.02 13.72 -4.48
C LEU A 452 -15.82 12.38 -3.79
N TYR A 453 -15.10 12.40 -2.67
CA TYR A 453 -14.84 11.21 -1.84
C TYR A 453 -15.83 11.16 -0.67
N ALA A 454 -16.38 9.96 -0.40
CA ALA A 454 -17.38 9.73 0.65
C ALA A 454 -16.78 9.58 2.06
N ASN A 455 -15.46 9.61 2.23
CA ASN A 455 -14.79 9.34 3.50
C ASN A 455 -15.23 10.24 4.67
N LYS A 456 -15.63 11.49 4.39
CA LYS A 456 -16.15 12.45 5.37
C LYS A 456 -17.67 12.63 5.31
N LEU A 457 -18.36 11.82 4.49
CA LEU A 457 -19.80 11.89 4.30
C LEU A 457 -20.49 10.72 5.00
N SER A 458 -21.59 10.97 5.66
CA SER A 458 -22.50 9.90 6.12
C SER A 458 -23.30 9.36 4.94
N ALA A 459 -23.80 8.12 5.03
CA ALA A 459 -24.77 7.63 4.06
C ALA A 459 -25.99 8.58 4.01
N GLY A 460 -26.40 8.97 2.82
CA GLY A 460 -27.48 9.93 2.65
C GLY A 460 -27.42 10.70 1.34
N THR A 461 -28.37 11.62 1.19
CA THR A 461 -28.50 12.49 0.01
C THR A 461 -27.80 13.82 0.26
N TYR A 462 -27.07 14.29 -0.74
CA TYR A 462 -26.40 15.59 -0.77
C TYR A 462 -26.77 16.35 -2.04
N ILE A 463 -26.59 17.67 -2.00
CA ILE A 463 -26.79 18.56 -3.14
C ILE A 463 -25.45 19.14 -3.56
N CYS A 464 -25.08 18.89 -4.78
CA CYS A 464 -23.95 19.56 -5.43
C CYS A 464 -24.45 20.82 -6.13
N ARG A 465 -23.81 21.98 -5.89
CA ARG A 465 -24.17 23.28 -6.47
C ARG A 465 -22.98 23.85 -7.23
N LEU A 466 -23.17 24.06 -8.52
CA LEU A 466 -22.26 24.80 -9.38
C LEU A 466 -22.74 26.25 -9.47
N SER A 467 -21.88 27.18 -9.07
CA SER A 467 -22.11 28.63 -9.20
C SER A 467 -21.13 29.19 -10.22
N THR A 468 -21.62 29.85 -11.25
CA THR A 468 -20.81 30.51 -12.27
C THR A 468 -21.54 31.70 -12.86
N ASN A 469 -20.84 32.83 -13.02
CA ASN A 469 -21.37 34.06 -13.61
C ASN A 469 -22.76 34.50 -13.06
N GLY A 470 -22.93 34.35 -11.70
CA GLY A 470 -24.18 34.70 -11.00
C GLY A 470 -25.30 33.68 -11.09
N LEU A 471 -25.14 32.58 -11.83
CA LEU A 471 -26.11 31.50 -11.95
C LEU A 471 -25.71 30.31 -11.07
N ASN A 472 -26.74 29.55 -10.62
CA ASN A 472 -26.57 28.35 -9.81
C ASN A 472 -27.23 27.14 -10.45
N TYR A 473 -26.53 26.04 -10.55
CA TYR A 473 -27.00 24.74 -11.05
C TYR A 473 -26.89 23.72 -9.92
N HIS A 474 -27.84 22.80 -9.80
CA HIS A 474 -27.92 21.86 -8.68
C HIS A 474 -28.04 20.43 -9.20
N ARG A 475 -27.38 19.51 -8.51
CA ARG A 475 -27.49 18.06 -8.76
C ARG A 475 -27.55 17.31 -7.43
N LYS A 476 -28.50 16.36 -7.35
CA LYS A 476 -28.61 15.42 -6.24
C LYS A 476 -27.59 14.30 -6.39
N ILE A 477 -26.88 13.98 -5.34
CA ILE A 477 -25.92 12.88 -5.24
C ILE A 477 -26.26 12.00 -4.05
N LEU A 478 -26.05 10.69 -4.14
CA LEU A 478 -26.42 9.71 -3.13
C LEU A 478 -25.22 8.91 -2.66
N VAL A 479 -24.90 9.06 -1.38
CA VAL A 479 -23.84 8.28 -0.69
C VAL A 479 -24.48 7.05 -0.05
N VAL A 480 -23.88 5.88 -0.27
CA VAL A 480 -24.20 4.63 0.42
C VAL A 480 -22.95 4.14 1.16
N LYS A 481 -23.14 3.37 2.22
CA LYS A 481 -22.06 2.75 3.00
C LYS A 481 -22.38 1.29 3.22
#